data_67e2dee69c4396abed3905f4c65c2490
#
_entry.id   67e2dee69c4396abed3905f4c65c2490
#
_cell.length_a   1.000
_cell.length_b   1.000
_cell.length_c   1.000
_cell.angle_alpha   90.00
_cell.angle_beta   90.00
_cell.angle_gamma   90.00
#
_symmetry.space_group_name_H-M   'P 1'
#
loop_
_entity.id
_entity.type
_entity.pdbx_description
1 polymer ?
#
loop_
_entity_poly.entity_id
_entity_poly.type
_entity_poly.pdbx_seq_one_letter_code
_entity_poly.pdbx_strand_id
1 'polypeptide(L)'
;MGELSAETLQNKGVRGYIVDGGCRDLEFILNIDFPVWCNFYTPRDVVGYWSPTKMEEKITIGNTIINNNDYVMADIDGVVVIPEDKAQDLLLKSEKLIATESEIRKAIREGMDPQEAYIKFRVF
;
A
#
# COMPACT_ATOMS: atom_id res chain seq x y z
N MET A 1 12.84 0.75 -9.61
CA MET A 1 11.97 1.70 -10.35
C MET A 1 12.77 2.95 -10.64
N GLY A 2 12.63 3.53 -11.83
CA GLY A 2 13.16 4.84 -12.20
C GLY A 2 12.09 5.66 -12.94
N GLU A 3 12.35 6.95 -13.21
CA GLU A 3 11.38 7.93 -13.75
C GLU A 3 10.66 7.45 -15.03
N LEU A 4 11.42 7.04 -16.06
CA LEU A 4 10.84 6.64 -17.34
C LEU A 4 9.92 5.42 -17.23
N SER A 5 10.24 4.51 -16.31
CA SER A 5 9.38 3.35 -16.02
C SER A 5 8.11 3.76 -15.30
N ALA A 6 8.22 4.68 -14.33
CA ALA A 6 7.08 5.21 -13.58
C ALA A 6 6.10 5.95 -14.49
N GLU A 7 6.60 6.86 -15.32
CA GLU A 7 5.79 7.59 -16.30
C GLU A 7 5.13 6.66 -17.32
N THR A 8 5.88 5.66 -17.83
CA THR A 8 5.32 4.65 -18.74
C THR A 8 4.17 3.88 -18.11
N LEU A 9 4.32 3.44 -16.86
CA LEU A 9 3.28 2.71 -16.13
C LEU A 9 2.06 3.59 -15.86
N GLN A 10 2.26 4.83 -15.44
CA GLN A 10 1.19 5.79 -15.21
C GLN A 10 0.39 6.04 -16.51
N ASN A 11 1.06 6.27 -17.65
CA ASN A 11 0.42 6.45 -18.95
C ASN A 11 -0.38 5.22 -19.39
N LYS A 12 -0.03 4.03 -18.92
CA LYS A 12 -0.79 2.79 -19.12
C LYS A 12 -1.92 2.56 -18.12
N GLY A 13 -2.17 3.50 -17.22
CA GLY A 13 -3.24 3.41 -16.23
C GLY A 13 -2.89 2.57 -15.00
N VAL A 14 -1.62 2.22 -14.80
CA VAL A 14 -1.14 1.58 -13.56
C VAL A 14 -1.23 2.60 -12.42
N ARG A 15 -1.81 2.21 -11.30
CA ARG A 15 -2.11 3.11 -10.18
C ARG A 15 -0.98 3.24 -9.17
N GLY A 16 -0.01 2.35 -9.19
CA GLY A 16 1.12 2.36 -8.28
C GLY A 16 2.02 1.16 -8.50
N TYR A 17 3.17 1.16 -7.82
CA TYR A 17 4.19 0.14 -7.99
C TYR A 17 4.78 -0.28 -6.65
N ILE A 18 4.82 -1.59 -6.40
CA ILE A 18 5.43 -2.17 -5.21
C ILE A 18 6.61 -3.01 -5.65
N VAL A 19 7.77 -2.82 -5.02
CA VAL A 19 8.99 -3.51 -5.39
C VAL A 19 9.80 -3.96 -4.17
N ASP A 20 10.20 -5.21 -4.18
CA ASP A 20 11.22 -5.71 -3.26
C ASP A 20 12.62 -5.32 -3.78
N GLY A 21 12.93 -4.04 -3.73
CA GLY A 21 14.14 -3.47 -4.29
C GLY A 21 14.20 -1.95 -4.20
N GLY A 22 15.07 -1.37 -5.02
CA GLY A 22 15.35 0.07 -4.99
C GLY A 22 14.49 0.92 -5.93
N CYS A 23 14.36 2.19 -5.55
CA CYS A 23 13.82 3.25 -6.39
C CYS A 23 14.87 4.34 -6.62
N ARG A 24 14.93 4.91 -7.83
CA ARG A 24 15.76 6.06 -8.20
C ARG A 24 14.89 7.15 -8.84
N ASP A 25 15.49 8.30 -9.09
CA ASP A 25 14.81 9.44 -9.73
C ASP A 25 13.59 9.92 -8.94
N LEU A 26 13.71 9.91 -7.61
CA LEU A 26 12.59 10.11 -6.69
C LEU A 26 11.89 11.45 -6.91
N GLU A 27 12.64 12.52 -7.15
CA GLU A 27 12.08 13.85 -7.40
C GLU A 27 11.09 13.86 -8.57
N PHE A 28 11.45 13.19 -9.68
CA PHE A 28 10.55 13.07 -10.85
C PHE A 28 9.32 12.24 -10.54
N ILE A 29 9.49 11.13 -9.85
CA ILE A 29 8.39 10.23 -9.48
C ILE A 29 7.39 10.93 -8.57
N LEU A 30 7.86 11.71 -7.61
CA LEU A 30 7.02 12.52 -6.74
C LEU A 30 6.29 13.63 -7.50
N ASN A 31 6.96 14.27 -8.47
CA ASN A 31 6.36 15.34 -9.26
C ASN A 31 5.23 14.87 -10.18
N ILE A 32 5.28 13.62 -10.66
CA ILE A 32 4.19 13.03 -11.43
C ILE A 32 3.13 12.35 -10.55
N ASP A 33 3.28 12.39 -9.24
CA ASP A 33 2.36 11.78 -8.25
C ASP A 33 2.10 10.29 -8.52
N PHE A 34 3.16 9.53 -8.91
CA PHE A 34 3.08 8.10 -9.12
C PHE A 34 3.54 7.33 -7.87
N PRO A 35 2.65 6.67 -7.14
CA PRO A 35 2.99 6.01 -5.89
C PRO A 35 3.95 4.82 -6.09
N VAL A 36 5.06 4.81 -5.36
CA VAL A 36 6.04 3.70 -5.36
C VAL A 36 6.38 3.31 -3.93
N TRP A 37 6.18 2.04 -3.60
CA TRP A 37 6.64 1.43 -2.35
C TRP A 37 7.86 0.56 -2.64
N CYS A 38 8.98 0.86 -2.00
CA CYS A 38 10.28 0.21 -2.23
C CYS A 38 11.06 0.08 -0.92
N ASN A 39 12.07 -0.78 -0.91
CA ASN A 39 12.87 -1.01 0.30
C ASN A 39 13.91 0.09 0.55
N PHE A 40 14.40 0.74 -0.51
CA PHE A 40 15.47 1.75 -0.40
C PHE A 40 15.51 2.66 -1.63
N TYR A 41 16.22 3.77 -1.49
CA TYR A 41 16.52 4.68 -2.60
C TYR A 41 17.98 4.52 -3.02
N THR A 42 18.25 4.66 -4.33
CA THR A 42 19.59 4.50 -4.87
C THR A 42 19.76 5.27 -6.18
N PRO A 43 20.91 5.88 -6.46
CA PRO A 43 21.20 6.48 -7.77
C PRO A 43 21.65 5.46 -8.83
N ARG A 44 21.75 4.17 -8.44
CA ARG A 44 22.31 3.12 -9.32
C ARG A 44 21.31 2.73 -10.41
N ASP A 45 21.83 2.56 -11.64
CA ASP A 45 21.09 1.92 -12.72
C ASP A 45 21.00 0.40 -12.55
N VAL A 46 20.01 -0.21 -13.19
CA VAL A 46 19.80 -1.68 -13.20
C VAL A 46 20.30 -2.34 -14.47
N VAL A 47 20.70 -1.57 -15.49
CA VAL A 47 21.19 -2.10 -16.77
C VAL A 47 22.40 -3.02 -16.54
N GLY A 48 22.30 -4.25 -17.03
CA GLY A 48 23.33 -5.28 -16.85
C GLY A 48 23.30 -6.01 -15.49
N TYR A 49 22.44 -5.61 -14.57
CA TYR A 49 22.31 -6.25 -13.24
C TYR A 49 20.98 -6.95 -13.02
N TRP A 50 19.99 -6.63 -13.81
CA TRP A 50 18.64 -7.16 -13.65
C TRP A 50 17.98 -7.41 -15.01
N SER A 51 17.20 -8.48 -15.08
CA SER A 51 16.32 -8.77 -16.22
C SER A 51 15.04 -9.45 -15.74
N PRO A 52 13.88 -9.15 -16.36
CA PRO A 52 12.63 -9.83 -16.03
C PRO A 52 12.70 -11.30 -16.47
N THR A 53 12.28 -12.22 -15.60
CA THR A 53 12.29 -13.65 -15.88
C THR A 53 10.89 -14.23 -16.03
N LYS A 54 9.90 -13.63 -15.38
CA LYS A 54 8.51 -14.09 -15.33
C LYS A 54 7.55 -12.92 -15.28
N MET A 55 6.34 -13.13 -15.78
CA MET A 55 5.23 -12.18 -15.76
C MET A 55 3.95 -12.89 -15.37
N GLU A 56 3.03 -12.16 -14.74
CA GLU A 56 1.69 -12.66 -14.35
C GLU A 56 1.73 -13.91 -13.47
N GLU A 57 2.79 -14.06 -12.69
CA GLU A 57 2.92 -15.11 -11.69
C GLU A 57 2.84 -14.53 -10.27
N LYS A 58 2.57 -15.40 -9.30
CA LYS A 58 2.68 -15.01 -7.89
C LYS A 58 4.09 -14.56 -7.58
N ILE A 59 4.19 -13.51 -6.76
CA ILE A 59 5.46 -12.98 -6.28
C ILE A 59 5.51 -13.03 -4.76
N THR A 60 6.72 -12.88 -4.21
CA THR A 60 6.91 -12.69 -2.78
C THR A 60 7.64 -11.38 -2.57
N ILE A 61 7.10 -10.51 -1.72
CA ILE A 61 7.73 -9.27 -1.29
C ILE A 61 7.91 -9.33 0.23
N GLY A 62 9.15 -9.28 0.68
CA GLY A 62 9.47 -9.59 2.07
C GLY A 62 9.00 -11.01 2.46
N ASN A 63 8.05 -11.10 3.38
CA ASN A 63 7.43 -12.36 3.80
C ASN A 63 6.00 -12.56 3.27
N THR A 64 5.53 -11.67 2.38
CA THR A 64 4.15 -11.68 1.89
C THR A 64 4.09 -12.23 0.47
N ILE A 65 3.26 -13.24 0.27
CA ILE A 65 2.94 -13.78 -1.06
C ILE A 65 1.81 -12.94 -1.65
N ILE A 66 1.98 -12.52 -2.89
CA ILE A 66 1.00 -11.75 -3.65
C ILE A 66 0.65 -12.55 -4.90
N ASN A 67 -0.62 -12.87 -5.06
CA ASN A 67 -1.13 -13.57 -6.24
C ASN A 67 -1.75 -12.57 -7.21
N ASN A 68 -1.94 -13.00 -8.44
CA ASN A 68 -2.75 -12.25 -9.39
C ASN A 68 -4.17 -12.08 -8.85
N ASN A 69 -4.76 -10.90 -9.06
CA ASN A 69 -6.07 -10.49 -8.59
C ASN A 69 -6.19 -10.20 -7.08
N ASP A 70 -5.13 -10.38 -6.29
CA ASP A 70 -5.15 -9.89 -4.92
C ASP A 70 -5.31 -8.36 -4.91
N TYR A 71 -6.12 -7.84 -3.99
CA TYR A 71 -6.25 -6.42 -3.80
C TYR A 71 -5.09 -5.90 -2.96
N VAL A 72 -4.67 -4.68 -3.26
CA VAL A 72 -3.62 -4.00 -2.50
C VAL A 72 -4.16 -2.67 -2.01
N MET A 73 -4.07 -2.45 -0.71
CA MET A 73 -4.25 -1.14 -0.09
C MET A 73 -2.88 -0.64 0.37
N ALA A 74 -2.54 0.56 -0.05
CA ALA A 74 -1.23 1.11 0.23
C ALA A 74 -1.30 2.62 0.46
N ASP A 75 -0.64 3.08 1.50
CA ASP A 75 -0.55 4.48 1.88
C ASP A 75 0.83 4.80 2.47
N ILE A 76 0.95 5.92 3.21
CA ILE A 76 2.21 6.33 3.83
C ILE A 76 2.66 5.38 4.95
N ASP A 77 1.74 4.66 5.59
CA ASP A 77 2.05 3.73 6.69
C ASP A 77 2.53 2.38 6.16
N GLY A 78 2.21 2.03 4.90
CA GLY A 78 2.69 0.80 4.28
C GLY A 78 1.73 0.17 3.30
N VAL A 79 1.86 -1.14 3.16
CA VAL A 79 1.14 -1.93 2.15
C VAL A 79 0.46 -3.13 2.80
N VAL A 80 -0.83 -3.30 2.52
CA VAL A 80 -1.61 -4.47 2.93
C VAL A 80 -2.09 -5.20 1.69
N VAL A 81 -1.87 -6.51 1.66
CA VAL A 81 -2.36 -7.40 0.60
C VAL A 81 -3.61 -8.13 1.08
N ILE A 82 -4.65 -8.07 0.29
CA ILE A 82 -5.96 -8.66 0.59
C ILE A 82 -6.23 -9.72 -0.46
N PRO A 83 -6.22 -11.02 -0.08
CA PRO A 83 -6.57 -12.08 -1.00
C PRO A 83 -7.95 -11.87 -1.63
N GLU A 84 -8.07 -12.14 -2.93
CA GLU A 84 -9.30 -11.91 -3.69
C GLU A 84 -10.52 -12.56 -3.04
N ASP A 85 -10.37 -13.80 -2.55
CA ASP A 85 -11.43 -14.57 -1.89
C ASP A 85 -11.92 -13.99 -0.56
N LYS A 86 -11.17 -13.08 0.04
CA LYS A 86 -11.47 -12.44 1.34
C LYS A 86 -11.91 -10.98 1.21
N ALA A 87 -11.79 -10.40 0.03
CA ALA A 87 -11.99 -8.97 -0.16
C ALA A 87 -13.39 -8.50 0.24
N GLN A 88 -14.43 -9.24 -0.14
CA GLN A 88 -15.82 -8.86 0.16
C GLN A 88 -16.12 -8.94 1.67
N ASP A 89 -15.70 -10.01 2.33
CA ASP A 89 -15.90 -10.16 3.77
C ASP A 89 -15.15 -9.10 4.56
N LEU A 90 -13.93 -8.79 4.13
CA LEU A 90 -13.11 -7.76 4.76
C LEU A 90 -13.74 -6.38 4.58
N LEU A 91 -14.22 -6.06 3.38
CA LEU A 91 -14.90 -4.78 3.12
C LEU A 91 -16.08 -4.56 4.07
N LEU A 92 -16.97 -5.55 4.18
CA LEU A 92 -18.15 -5.47 5.06
C LEU A 92 -17.76 -5.30 6.55
N LYS A 93 -16.68 -5.94 6.99
CA LYS A 93 -16.17 -5.79 8.35
C LYS A 93 -15.55 -4.38 8.56
N SER A 94 -14.79 -3.92 7.60
CA SER A 94 -14.14 -2.61 7.66
C SER A 94 -15.14 -1.46 7.70
N GLU A 95 -16.22 -1.52 6.91
CA GLU A 95 -17.28 -0.52 6.94
C GLU A 95 -17.91 -0.38 8.33
N LYS A 96 -18.16 -1.51 9.01
CA LYS A 96 -18.69 -1.50 10.39
C LYS A 96 -17.70 -0.90 11.37
N LEU A 97 -16.41 -1.23 11.24
CA LEU A 97 -15.36 -0.70 12.11
C LEU A 97 -15.18 0.81 11.92
N ILE A 98 -15.19 1.29 10.68
CA ILE A 98 -15.08 2.73 10.37
C ILE A 98 -16.21 3.53 11.01
N ALA A 99 -17.44 2.99 11.02
CA ALA A 99 -18.57 3.65 11.69
C ALA A 99 -18.31 3.79 13.20
N THR A 100 -17.86 2.72 13.86
CA THR A 100 -17.52 2.72 15.30
C THR A 100 -16.34 3.63 15.58
N GLU A 101 -15.29 3.59 14.79
CA GLU A 101 -14.12 4.45 14.93
C GLU A 101 -14.47 5.93 14.82
N SER A 102 -15.42 6.27 13.96
CA SER A 102 -15.90 7.65 13.83
C SER A 102 -16.56 8.15 15.11
N GLU A 103 -17.29 7.31 15.82
CA GLU A 103 -17.89 7.65 17.12
C GLU A 103 -16.81 7.81 18.21
N ILE A 104 -15.81 6.92 18.22
CA ILE A 104 -14.68 7.02 19.18
C ILE A 104 -13.92 8.31 18.95
N ARG A 105 -13.60 8.63 17.70
CA ARG A 105 -12.88 9.86 17.32
C ARG A 105 -13.63 11.11 17.75
N LYS A 106 -14.96 11.10 17.60
CA LYS A 106 -15.82 12.18 18.10
C LYS A 106 -15.74 12.31 19.62
N ALA A 107 -15.89 11.21 20.35
CA ALA A 107 -15.83 11.19 21.80
C ALA A 107 -14.49 11.71 22.36
N ILE A 108 -13.37 11.29 21.74
CA ILE A 108 -12.03 11.77 22.12
C ILE A 108 -11.88 13.28 21.84
N ARG A 109 -12.40 13.78 20.72
CA ARG A 109 -12.38 15.22 20.41
C ARG A 109 -13.23 16.04 21.37
N GLU A 110 -14.27 15.44 21.97
CA GLU A 110 -15.12 16.04 23.00
C GLU A 110 -14.52 15.90 24.40
N GLY A 111 -13.29 15.36 24.53
CA GLY A 111 -12.53 15.31 25.79
C GLY A 111 -12.62 14.00 26.55
N MET A 112 -13.17 12.93 25.96
CA MET A 112 -13.16 11.60 26.58
C MET A 112 -11.71 11.08 26.66
N ASP A 113 -11.35 10.50 27.80
CA ASP A 113 -10.06 9.84 27.98
C ASP A 113 -9.91 8.65 27.01
N PRO A 114 -8.76 8.47 26.35
CA PRO A 114 -8.55 7.37 25.41
C PRO A 114 -8.77 5.97 26.00
N GLN A 115 -8.42 5.75 27.27
CA GLN A 115 -8.67 4.46 27.94
C GLN A 115 -10.15 4.22 28.18
N GLU A 116 -10.89 5.26 28.59
CA GLU A 116 -12.34 5.19 28.74
C GLU A 116 -13.03 4.92 27.40
N ALA A 117 -12.56 5.56 26.32
CA ALA A 117 -13.06 5.31 24.97
C ALA A 117 -12.82 3.86 24.56
N TYR A 118 -11.62 3.32 24.78
CA TYR A 118 -11.32 1.92 24.48
C TYR A 118 -12.21 0.94 25.27
N ILE A 119 -12.39 1.16 26.55
CA ILE A 119 -13.24 0.30 27.40
C ILE A 119 -14.70 0.32 26.93
N LYS A 120 -15.19 1.51 26.54
CA LYS A 120 -16.58 1.72 26.12
C LYS A 120 -16.87 1.12 24.75
N PHE A 121 -16.02 1.36 23.78
CA PHE A 121 -16.26 1.00 22.38
C PHE A 121 -15.59 -0.32 21.96
N ARG A 122 -14.59 -0.79 22.72
CA ARG A 122 -13.80 -2.01 22.50
C ARG A 122 -13.10 -2.10 21.13
N VAL A 123 -12.84 -0.96 20.55
CA VAL A 123 -12.10 -0.79 19.29
C VAL A 123 -11.15 0.39 19.45
N PHE A 124 -9.96 0.26 18.88
CA PHE A 124 -9.02 1.37 18.71
C PHE A 124 -8.61 1.38 17.26
#